data_80e85511dedc4a252bb8037e761b89ec
#
_entry.id   80e85511dedc4a252bb8037e761b89ec
#
_cell.length_a   1.000
_cell.length_b   1.000
_cell.length_c   1.000
_cell.angle_alpha   90.00
_cell.angle_beta   90.00
_cell.angle_gamma   90.00
#
_symmetry.space_group_name_H-M   'P 1'
#
loop_
_entity.id
_entity.type
_entity.pdbx_description
1 polymer ?
#
loop_
_entity_poly.entity_id
_entity_poly.type
_entity_poly.pdbx_seq_one_letter_code
_entity_poly.pdbx_strand_id
1 'polypeptide(L)'
;MKKRVKEPVIPVARQETLRQKIMSLLQANTLSAKDISSEVGISEREVYEHLEHIHRTTHEYFIVTPPACRKCGFVFRKRERLKKPGKCPVCRSELIQEPVFSIRGVPGPQ
;
A
#
# COMPACT_ATOMS: atom_id res chain seq x y z
N MET A 1 -2.89 -18.26 -29.83
CA MET A 1 -2.99 -18.10 -29.25
C MET A 1 -3.43 -17.61 -28.89
N LYS A 2 -3.62 -17.47 -28.63
CA LYS A 2 -3.94 -17.09 -28.11
C LYS A 2 -4.30 -16.63 -27.48
N LYS A 3 -4.47 -16.29 -27.10
CA LYS A 3 -4.74 -15.91 -26.40
C LYS A 3 -5.28 -15.25 -25.95
N ARG A 4 -5.56 -14.91 -25.48
CA ARG A 4 -6.01 -14.35 -24.92
C ARG A 4 -6.43 -13.85 -24.34
N VAL A 5 -6.55 -13.37 -23.83
CA VAL A 5 -6.75 -12.94 -23.29
C VAL A 5 -7.32 -12.34 -22.53
N LYS A 6 -7.83 -12.11 -22.08
CA LYS A 6 -8.30 -11.51 -21.26
C LYS A 6 -7.68 -11.17 -20.16
N GLU A 7 -8.01 -10.75 -19.30
CA GLU A 7 -7.41 -10.44 -18.21
C GLU A 7 -6.81 -11.57 -17.67
N PRO A 8 -5.59 -11.61 -17.62
CA PRO A 8 -4.90 -12.77 -17.15
C PRO A 8 -5.16 -12.97 -15.67
N VAL A 9 -5.34 -14.19 -15.32
CA VAL A 9 -5.40 -14.57 -13.92
C VAL A 9 -3.98 -14.73 -13.44
N ILE A 10 -3.61 -13.98 -12.41
CA ILE A 10 -2.27 -14.10 -11.87
C ILE A 10 -2.19 -15.34 -11.00
N PRO A 11 -1.28 -16.27 -11.28
CA PRO A 11 -1.14 -17.46 -10.47
C PRO A 11 -0.83 -17.14 -9.02
N VAL A 12 -1.22 -18.02 -8.13
CA VAL A 12 -0.96 -17.83 -6.71
C VAL A 12 0.53 -17.63 -6.44
N ALA A 13 1.38 -18.41 -7.09
CA ALA A 13 2.81 -18.29 -6.88
C ALA A 13 3.30 -16.90 -7.27
N ARG A 14 2.75 -16.35 -8.33
CA ARG A 14 3.16 -15.02 -8.76
C ARG A 14 2.67 -13.96 -7.79
N GLN A 15 1.48 -14.14 -7.22
CA GLN A 15 0.97 -13.20 -6.25
C GLN A 15 1.84 -13.19 -5.01
N GLU A 16 2.31 -14.35 -4.58
CA GLU A 16 3.19 -14.42 -3.43
C GLU A 16 4.52 -13.76 -3.73
N THR A 17 5.03 -13.92 -4.94
CA THR A 17 6.26 -13.27 -5.33
C THR A 17 6.11 -11.76 -5.32
N LEU A 18 4.97 -11.25 -5.80
CA LEU A 18 4.70 -9.83 -5.77
C LEU A 18 4.64 -9.32 -4.34
N ARG A 19 3.98 -10.06 -3.45
CA ARG A 19 3.91 -9.65 -2.06
C ARG A 19 5.28 -9.61 -1.41
N GLN A 20 6.11 -10.62 -1.69
CA GLN A 20 7.45 -10.64 -1.13
C GLN A 20 8.28 -9.48 -1.65
N LYS A 21 8.08 -9.14 -2.92
CA LYS A 21 8.79 -8.00 -3.49
C LYS A 21 8.36 -6.71 -2.83
N ILE A 22 7.06 -6.55 -2.60
CA ILE A 22 6.54 -5.37 -1.92
C ILE A 22 7.08 -5.32 -0.49
N MET A 23 7.08 -6.45 0.21
CA MET A 23 7.58 -6.49 1.58
C MET A 23 9.05 -6.09 1.63
N SER A 24 9.84 -6.57 0.67
CA SER A 24 11.25 -6.21 0.62
C SER A 24 11.43 -4.71 0.40
N LEU A 25 10.62 -4.14 -0.47
CA LEU A 25 10.68 -2.72 -0.72
C LEU A 25 10.34 -1.93 0.54
N LEU A 26 9.33 -2.37 1.27
CA LEU A 26 8.90 -1.65 2.47
C LEU A 26 9.84 -1.85 3.64
N GLN A 27 10.62 -2.91 3.64
CA GLN A 27 11.63 -3.10 4.67
C GLN A 27 12.80 -2.15 4.46
N ALA A 28 13.03 -1.77 3.23
CA ALA A 28 14.13 -0.87 2.90
C ALA A 28 13.71 0.59 2.79
N ASN A 29 12.43 0.84 2.51
CA ASN A 29 11.95 2.18 2.22
C ASN A 29 10.58 2.44 2.80
N THR A 30 10.23 3.72 2.92
CA THR A 30 8.88 4.12 3.27
C THR A 30 8.24 4.62 1.98
N LEU A 31 7.21 3.94 1.52
CA LEU A 31 6.65 4.21 0.20
C LEU A 31 5.13 4.35 0.25
N SER A 32 4.59 5.14 -0.69
CA SER A 32 3.14 5.22 -0.87
C SER A 32 2.72 4.11 -1.83
N ALA A 33 1.41 3.90 -1.95
CA ALA A 33 0.90 2.91 -2.88
C ALA A 33 1.29 3.26 -4.31
N LYS A 34 1.34 4.55 -4.62
CA LYS A 34 1.71 4.99 -5.94
C LYS A 34 3.17 4.63 -6.24
N ASP A 35 4.04 4.83 -5.26
CA ASP A 35 5.44 4.48 -5.42
C ASP A 35 5.61 2.98 -5.63
N ILE A 36 4.89 2.19 -4.85
CA ILE A 36 4.96 0.74 -4.98
C ILE A 36 4.46 0.30 -6.35
N SER A 37 3.37 0.92 -6.79
CA SER A 37 2.80 0.61 -8.11
C SER A 37 3.84 0.80 -9.19
N SER A 38 4.57 1.90 -9.12
CA SER A 38 5.61 2.19 -10.11
C SER A 38 6.75 1.19 -10.05
N GLU A 39 7.16 0.84 -8.83
CA GLU A 39 8.28 -0.07 -8.67
C GLU A 39 7.98 -1.50 -9.09
N VAL A 40 6.78 -1.95 -8.81
CA VAL A 40 6.42 -3.34 -9.03
C VAL A 40 5.72 -3.56 -10.36
N GLY A 41 5.13 -2.51 -10.91
CA GLY A 41 4.49 -2.59 -12.22
C GLY A 41 3.07 -3.13 -12.18
N ILE A 42 2.34 -2.85 -11.11
CA ILE A 42 0.95 -3.25 -11.01
C ILE A 42 0.13 -2.01 -10.66
N SER A 43 -1.18 -2.12 -10.74
CA SER A 43 -2.05 -0.98 -10.48
C SER A 43 -2.05 -0.67 -8.98
N GLU A 44 -2.42 0.57 -8.64
CA GLU A 44 -2.52 0.95 -7.24
C GLU A 44 -3.58 0.12 -6.53
N ARG A 45 -4.63 -0.23 -7.23
CA ARG A 45 -5.68 -1.06 -6.66
C ARG A 45 -5.10 -2.41 -6.21
N GLU A 46 -4.28 -3.01 -7.05
CA GLU A 46 -3.64 -4.27 -6.72
C GLU A 46 -2.67 -4.09 -5.57
N VAL A 47 -1.98 -2.94 -5.54
CA VAL A 47 -1.07 -2.66 -4.44
C VAL A 47 -1.82 -2.66 -3.12
N TYR A 48 -2.98 -1.98 -3.07
CA TYR A 48 -3.76 -1.94 -1.84
C TYR A 48 -4.23 -3.33 -1.42
N GLU A 49 -4.58 -4.17 -2.36
CA GLU A 49 -4.98 -5.54 -2.03
C GLU A 49 -3.83 -6.29 -1.38
N HIS A 50 -2.64 -6.13 -1.91
CA HIS A 50 -1.47 -6.78 -1.33
C HIS A 50 -1.11 -6.17 0.03
N LEU A 51 -1.24 -4.85 0.16
CA LEU A 51 -0.94 -4.20 1.44
C LEU A 51 -1.89 -4.65 2.53
N GLU A 52 -3.16 -4.85 2.20
CA GLU A 52 -4.12 -5.34 3.17
C GLU A 52 -3.73 -6.73 3.65
N HIS A 53 -3.31 -7.58 2.71
CA HIS A 53 -2.87 -8.91 3.06
C HIS A 53 -1.62 -8.88 3.93
N ILE A 54 -0.64 -8.07 3.54
CA ILE A 54 0.60 -7.94 4.27
C ILE A 54 0.34 -7.40 5.67
N HIS A 55 -0.58 -6.45 5.79
CA HIS A 55 -0.92 -5.87 7.08
C HIS A 55 -1.48 -6.95 8.01
N ARG A 56 -2.33 -7.83 7.47
CA ARG A 56 -2.92 -8.89 8.28
C ARG A 56 -1.90 -9.92 8.74
N THR A 57 -0.82 -10.10 7.97
CA THR A 57 0.17 -11.11 8.32
C THR A 57 1.33 -10.55 9.16
N THR A 58 1.64 -9.27 9.01
CA THR A 58 2.76 -8.70 9.75
C THR A 58 2.34 -7.88 10.96
N HIS A 59 1.05 -7.50 11.02
CA HIS A 59 0.49 -6.81 12.20
C HIS A 59 1.36 -5.63 12.66
N GLU A 60 1.94 -5.75 13.84
CA GLU A 60 2.66 -4.66 14.46
C GLU A 60 3.92 -4.25 13.72
N TYR A 61 4.41 -5.09 12.84
CA TYR A 61 5.60 -4.73 12.06
C TYR A 61 5.24 -3.83 10.87
N PHE A 62 3.96 -3.76 10.55
CA PHE A 62 3.50 -2.95 9.43
C PHE A 62 3.22 -1.54 9.94
N ILE A 63 3.96 -0.58 9.42
CA ILE A 63 3.85 0.80 9.87
C ILE A 63 3.14 1.62 8.81
N VAL A 64 2.08 2.30 9.22
CA VAL A 64 1.35 3.18 8.33
C VAL A 64 1.50 4.60 8.84
N THR A 65 2.05 5.47 7.99
CA THR A 65 2.07 6.89 8.30
C THR A 65 0.75 7.43 7.75
N PRO A 66 -0.14 7.91 8.60
CA PRO A 66 -1.48 8.26 8.15
C PRO A 66 -1.49 9.42 7.18
N PRO A 67 -2.51 9.47 6.32
CA PRO A 67 -2.65 10.60 5.43
C PRO A 67 -2.96 11.87 6.22
N ALA A 68 -2.67 13.00 5.65
CA ALA A 68 -2.90 14.28 6.31
C ALA A 68 -3.31 15.30 5.29
N CYS A 69 -4.11 16.26 5.74
CA CYS A 69 -4.50 17.37 4.88
C CYS A 69 -3.32 18.31 4.72
N ARG A 70 -2.96 18.60 3.48
CA ARG A 70 -1.84 19.46 3.21
C ARG A 70 -2.17 20.92 3.43
N LYS A 71 -3.45 21.23 3.59
CA LYS A 71 -3.88 22.61 3.75
C LYS A 71 -4.02 23.00 5.21
N CYS A 72 -4.70 22.19 6.01
CA CYS A 72 -4.92 22.53 7.41
C CYS A 72 -4.16 21.64 8.41
N GLY A 73 -3.52 20.60 7.92
CA GLY A 73 -2.73 19.74 8.79
C GLY A 73 -3.49 18.64 9.53
N PHE A 74 -4.78 18.51 9.22
CA PHE A 74 -5.55 17.46 9.87
C PHE A 74 -4.97 16.08 9.53
N VAL A 75 -4.77 15.24 10.54
CA VAL A 75 -4.20 13.91 10.36
C VAL A 75 -5.29 12.86 10.51
N PHE A 76 -5.37 11.97 9.53
CA PHE A 76 -6.40 10.91 9.52
C PHE A 76 -5.88 9.70 10.29
N ARG A 77 -5.91 9.74 11.60
CA ARG A 77 -5.30 8.70 12.41
C ARG A 77 -6.13 7.43 12.55
N LYS A 78 -7.42 7.58 12.64
CA LYS A 78 -8.28 6.42 12.86
C LYS A 78 -8.97 5.99 11.60
N ARG A 79 -8.23 5.28 10.77
CA ARG A 79 -8.79 4.79 9.53
C ARG A 79 -8.57 3.29 9.44
N GLU A 80 -9.60 2.61 9.01
CA GLU A 80 -9.51 1.18 8.79
C GLU A 80 -9.02 0.86 7.40
N ARG A 81 -9.12 1.82 6.51
CA ARG A 81 -8.69 1.62 5.14
C ARG A 81 -7.34 2.24 4.90
N LEU A 82 -6.58 1.62 4.01
CA LEU A 82 -5.25 2.10 3.69
C LEU A 82 -5.25 3.13 2.57
N LYS A 83 -6.37 3.31 1.88
CA LYS A 83 -6.45 4.24 0.77
C LYS A 83 -6.43 5.69 1.22
N LYS A 84 -6.03 6.56 0.29
CA LYS A 84 -6.05 7.99 0.53
C LYS A 84 -7.49 8.48 0.63
N PRO A 85 -7.82 9.30 1.63
CA PRO A 85 -9.14 9.88 1.72
C PRO A 85 -9.36 10.93 0.65
N GLY A 86 -10.62 11.17 0.29
CA GLY A 86 -10.95 12.10 -0.76
C GLY A 86 -10.92 13.56 -0.33
N LYS A 87 -11.42 13.84 0.87
CA LYS A 87 -11.51 15.20 1.37
C LYS A 87 -11.20 15.28 2.85
N CYS A 88 -10.73 16.43 3.26
CA CYS A 88 -10.49 16.69 4.67
C CYS A 88 -11.83 17.03 5.35
N PRO A 89 -12.15 16.39 6.48
CA PRO A 89 -13.41 16.69 7.17
C PRO A 89 -13.39 18.07 7.85
N VAL A 90 -12.22 18.64 8.03
CA VAL A 90 -12.10 19.93 8.70
C VAL A 90 -12.23 21.10 7.73
N CYS A 91 -11.43 21.11 6.68
CA CYS A 91 -11.42 22.23 5.74
C CYS A 91 -11.96 21.88 4.37
N ARG A 92 -12.32 20.62 4.15
CA ARG A 92 -12.89 20.14 2.90
C ARG A 92 -11.96 20.22 1.69
N SER A 93 -10.69 20.41 1.94
CA SER A 93 -9.71 20.41 0.87
C SER A 93 -9.51 19.02 0.34
N GLU A 94 -9.19 18.90 -0.94
CA GLU A 94 -8.88 17.63 -1.55
C GLU A 94 -7.38 17.43 -1.62
N LEU A 95 -6.62 18.37 -1.07
CA LEU A 95 -5.17 18.29 -1.07
C LEU A 95 -4.72 17.42 0.09
N ILE A 96 -4.81 16.12 -0.10
CA ILE A 96 -4.49 15.15 0.95
C ILE A 96 -3.18 14.47 0.62
N GLN A 97 -2.29 14.43 1.60
CA GLN A 97 -1.04 13.71 1.43
C GLN A 97 -1.34 12.23 1.56
N GLU A 98 -0.82 11.45 0.62
CA GLU A 98 -1.07 10.02 0.62
C GLU A 98 -0.44 9.35 1.82
N PRO A 99 -1.05 8.28 2.31
CA PRO A 99 -0.41 7.50 3.36
C PRO A 99 0.82 6.82 2.79
N VAL A 100 1.81 6.58 3.64
CA VAL A 100 2.98 5.84 3.24
C VAL A 100 3.15 4.66 4.19
N PHE A 101 3.83 3.64 3.71
CA PHE A 101 3.91 2.37 4.40
C PHE A 101 5.35 1.92 4.55
N SER A 102 5.62 1.20 5.61
CA SER A 102 6.92 0.59 5.80
C SER A 102 6.75 -0.63 6.67
N ILE A 103 7.77 -1.48 6.69
CA ILE A 103 7.80 -2.65 7.54
C ILE A 103 9.12 -2.61 8.26
N ARG A 104 9.08 -2.74 9.59
CA ARG A 104 10.34 -2.74 10.32
C ARG A 104 10.32 -3.78 11.41
N GLY A 105 11.48 -4.27 11.73
CA GLY A 105 11.62 -5.22 12.81
C GLY A 105 11.06 -6.60 12.54
N VAL A 106 10.77 -6.93 11.28
CA VAL A 106 10.25 -8.23 10.96
C VAL A 106 11.34 -9.25 11.22
N PRO A 107 11.09 -10.24 12.08
CA PRO A 107 12.10 -11.25 12.32
C PRO A 107 12.24 -12.05 11.07
N GLY A 108 13.32 -12.13 10.70
CA GLY A 108 13.59 -12.75 9.53
C GLY A 108 13.46 -14.15 9.47
N PRO A 109 13.46 -14.74 8.78
CA PRO A 109 13.80 -15.34 8.04
C PRO A 109 13.52 -15.54 7.40
N GLN A 110 13.58 -15.39 7.28
CA GLN A 110 13.28 -15.45 6.82
C GLN A 110 13.45 -16.09 6.01
#